data_61e4e1ea6b7404de4e88ed639b5e071a
#
_entry.id   61e4e1ea6b7404de4e88ed639b5e071a
#
_cell.length_a   1.000
_cell.length_b   1.000
_cell.length_c   1.000
_cell.angle_alpha   90.00
_cell.angle_beta   90.00
_cell.angle_gamma   90.00
#
_symmetry.space_group_name_H-M   'P 1'
#
loop_
_entity.id
_entity.type
_entity.pdbx_description
1 polymer ?
#
loop_
_entity_poly.entity_id
_entity_poly.type
_entity_poly.pdbx_seq_one_letter_code
_entity_poly.pdbx_strand_id
1 'polypeptide(L)'
;MEEFKLKYKRYFLTSESVTEGHPDKVADLISDTILDECLRQDKESRVAVETMITGNKVIVAGEITTNAKINIERIVRATLKKVGYDDEKTTMDYKSCEVEQYIKQQSNDIAIGVNNGGAGDQGIMFGFACDETREYMPYPIYLAHKITKQLAKVRKNGEMDYLKTDGKAQVTIEYVDDFPIRIDSILISTQHLENADIPTMQKDLIDKVILQVVDPDMIDPETKFFINPTGRFVIGGAIGDTGLTGRKIMCDTYGGIARHGGGAFSGKDPSKVDRSASYMARHIAKNVVANGMARKCEIQLSYGIGMKQPISLYIECFGTNRMPEHIIIKAIKDRFDLTPE
;
A
#
# COMPACT_ATOMS: atom_id res chain seq x y z
N MET A 1 -42.07 23.49 20.94
CA MET A 1 -41.40 23.17 19.67
C MET A 1 -39.92 23.02 19.99
N GLU A 2 -39.45 21.79 20.17
CA GLU A 2 -38.00 21.54 20.28
C GLU A 2 -37.37 21.85 18.93
N GLU A 3 -36.47 22.80 18.90
CA GLU A 3 -35.60 23.05 17.75
C GLU A 3 -34.80 21.77 17.45
N PHE A 4 -35.17 21.08 16.40
CA PHE A 4 -34.31 20.07 15.78
C PHE A 4 -33.07 20.77 15.27
N LYS A 5 -32.07 21.00 16.12
CA LYS A 5 -30.69 21.30 15.69
C LYS A 5 -30.19 20.07 14.96
N LEU A 6 -30.16 20.11 13.62
CA LEU A 6 -29.42 19.15 12.80
C LEU A 6 -27.98 19.14 13.34
N LYS A 7 -27.63 18.11 14.07
CA LYS A 7 -26.29 17.91 14.61
C LYS A 7 -25.45 17.35 13.48
N TYR A 8 -24.72 18.19 12.74
CA TYR A 8 -23.75 17.75 11.76
C TYR A 8 -22.69 16.86 12.45
N LYS A 9 -22.43 15.69 11.87
CA LYS A 9 -21.37 14.81 12.35
C LYS A 9 -20.03 15.31 11.81
N ARG A 10 -19.24 15.98 12.68
CA ARG A 10 -17.90 16.48 12.34
C ARG A 10 -16.85 15.60 12.96
N TYR A 11 -15.86 15.17 12.17
CA TYR A 11 -14.77 14.30 12.62
C TYR A 11 -13.54 14.43 11.71
N PHE A 12 -12.40 13.88 12.17
CA PHE A 12 -11.15 13.87 11.43
C PHE A 12 -10.73 12.45 11.12
N LEU A 13 -10.23 12.22 9.91
CA LEU A 13 -9.60 10.96 9.51
C LEU A 13 -8.19 11.23 9.03
N THR A 14 -7.27 10.37 9.43
CA THR A 14 -5.85 10.46 9.10
C THR A 14 -5.39 9.20 8.40
N SER A 15 -4.63 9.37 7.33
CA SER A 15 -3.93 8.28 6.66
C SER A 15 -2.48 8.64 6.41
N GLU A 16 -1.63 7.64 6.31
CA GLU A 16 -0.22 7.81 5.98
C GLU A 16 0.19 6.99 4.77
N SER A 17 1.21 7.47 4.07
CA SER A 17 1.90 6.77 3.00
C SER A 17 3.40 6.96 3.13
N VAL A 18 4.16 6.09 2.49
CA VAL A 18 5.62 6.12 2.49
C VAL A 18 6.17 6.15 1.08
N THR A 19 7.39 6.67 0.92
CA THR A 19 8.08 6.65 -0.37
C THR A 19 8.56 5.24 -0.73
N GLU A 20 8.92 5.03 -1.98
CA GLU A 20 9.52 3.76 -2.46
C GLU A 20 10.83 3.39 -1.73
N GLY A 21 11.51 4.38 -1.14
CA GLY A 21 12.75 4.19 -0.40
C GLY A 21 12.60 3.95 1.09
N HIS A 22 11.37 3.93 1.61
CA HIS A 22 11.13 3.47 2.98
C HIS A 22 11.50 1.99 3.10
N PRO A 23 12.21 1.56 4.16
CA PRO A 23 12.74 0.18 4.25
C PRO A 23 11.68 -0.91 4.09
N ASP A 24 10.49 -0.78 4.68
CA ASP A 24 9.42 -1.76 4.46
C ASP A 24 8.98 -1.82 2.99
N LYS A 25 8.90 -0.68 2.29
CA LYS A 25 8.52 -0.66 0.88
C LYS A 25 9.62 -1.16 -0.05
N VAL A 26 10.88 -0.99 0.32
CA VAL A 26 12.00 -1.61 -0.37
C VAL A 26 11.94 -3.13 -0.24
N ALA A 27 11.63 -3.66 0.96
CA ALA A 27 11.42 -5.08 1.18
C ALA A 27 10.27 -5.63 0.33
N ASP A 28 9.12 -4.92 0.29
CA ASP A 28 7.99 -5.25 -0.59
C ASP A 28 8.40 -5.28 -2.06
N LEU A 29 9.14 -4.28 -2.52
CA LEU A 29 9.56 -4.15 -3.91
C LEU A 29 10.54 -5.27 -4.31
N ILE A 30 11.46 -5.66 -3.42
CA ILE A 30 12.36 -6.80 -3.66
C ILE A 30 11.54 -8.09 -3.81
N SER A 31 10.62 -8.36 -2.90
CA SER A 31 9.78 -9.57 -2.93
C SER A 31 8.92 -9.63 -4.20
N ASP A 32 8.32 -8.51 -4.60
CA ASP A 32 7.54 -8.43 -5.85
C ASP A 32 8.42 -8.53 -7.10
N THR A 33 9.63 -7.98 -7.10
CA THR A 33 10.54 -8.12 -8.25
C THR A 33 11.00 -9.57 -8.44
N ILE A 34 11.17 -10.33 -7.35
CA ILE A 34 11.46 -11.77 -7.42
C ILE A 34 10.26 -12.53 -8.00
N LEU A 35 9.05 -12.24 -7.53
CA LEU A 35 7.82 -12.81 -8.07
C LEU A 35 7.66 -12.50 -9.55
N ASP A 36 7.83 -11.25 -9.96
CA ASP A 36 7.70 -10.81 -11.35
C ASP A 36 8.69 -11.56 -12.26
N GLU A 37 9.93 -11.74 -11.81
CA GLU A 37 10.94 -12.46 -12.59
C GLU A 37 10.62 -13.96 -12.71
N CYS A 38 10.05 -14.58 -11.67
CA CYS A 38 9.55 -15.95 -11.76
C CYS A 38 8.41 -16.06 -12.79
N LEU A 39 7.36 -15.23 -12.64
CA LEU A 39 6.18 -15.30 -13.50
C LEU A 39 6.47 -14.90 -14.96
N ARG A 40 7.45 -14.02 -15.18
CA ARG A 40 7.88 -13.64 -16.53
C ARG A 40 8.44 -14.82 -17.32
N GLN A 41 9.11 -15.76 -16.67
CA GLN A 41 9.73 -16.93 -17.29
C GLN A 41 8.85 -18.19 -17.19
N ASP A 42 8.08 -18.33 -16.12
CA ASP A 42 7.23 -19.47 -15.82
C ASP A 42 5.92 -18.98 -15.15
N LYS A 43 4.84 -18.93 -15.92
CA LYS A 43 3.53 -18.46 -15.43
C LYS A 43 2.93 -19.36 -14.34
N GLU A 44 3.37 -20.60 -14.25
CA GLU A 44 2.91 -21.57 -13.24
C GLU A 44 3.73 -21.53 -11.95
N SER A 45 4.64 -20.56 -11.84
CA SER A 45 5.46 -20.38 -10.63
C SER A 45 4.59 -20.23 -9.39
N ARG A 46 4.99 -20.93 -8.32
CA ARG A 46 4.44 -20.77 -6.97
C ARG A 46 5.46 -20.05 -6.11
N VAL A 47 5.09 -18.86 -5.64
CA VAL A 47 6.01 -17.94 -4.96
C VAL A 47 5.35 -17.40 -3.70
N ALA A 48 6.06 -17.51 -2.59
CA ALA A 48 5.76 -16.86 -1.33
C ALA A 48 7.09 -16.40 -0.73
N VAL A 49 7.52 -15.18 -1.07
CA VAL A 49 8.82 -14.64 -0.71
C VAL A 49 8.66 -13.43 0.18
N GLU A 50 9.39 -13.45 1.27
CA GLU A 50 9.50 -12.34 2.20
C GLU A 50 10.95 -11.84 2.24
N THR A 51 11.10 -10.55 2.44
CA THR A 51 12.39 -9.87 2.50
C THR A 51 12.46 -9.10 3.82
N MET A 52 13.61 -9.21 4.49
CA MET A 52 14.02 -8.34 5.59
C MET A 52 15.24 -7.53 5.16
N ILE A 53 15.22 -6.24 5.44
CA ILE A 53 16.36 -5.36 5.17
C ILE A 53 16.73 -4.60 6.45
N THR A 54 18.00 -4.63 6.85
CA THR A 54 18.46 -3.99 8.10
C THR A 54 19.95 -3.75 8.07
N GLY A 55 20.39 -2.58 8.54
CA GLY A 55 21.80 -2.21 8.47
C GLY A 55 22.34 -2.33 7.06
N ASN A 56 23.35 -3.18 6.83
CA ASN A 56 23.93 -3.47 5.51
C ASN A 56 23.53 -4.86 5.00
N LYS A 57 22.41 -5.44 5.47
CA LYS A 57 21.98 -6.80 5.10
C LYS A 57 20.61 -6.81 4.46
N VAL A 58 20.47 -7.69 3.47
CA VAL A 58 19.20 -8.10 2.88
C VAL A 58 19.05 -9.60 3.02
N ILE A 59 17.99 -10.03 3.69
CA ILE A 59 17.66 -11.44 3.90
C ILE A 59 16.40 -11.73 3.11
N VAL A 60 16.47 -12.69 2.18
CA VAL A 60 15.35 -13.17 1.37
C VAL A 60 15.03 -14.58 1.79
N ALA A 61 13.81 -14.82 2.25
CA ALA A 61 13.36 -16.13 2.72
C ALA A 61 12.00 -16.47 2.14
N GLY A 62 11.65 -17.77 2.13
CA GLY A 62 10.33 -18.23 1.68
C GLY A 62 10.38 -19.42 0.74
N GLU A 63 9.30 -19.60 0.00
CA GLU A 63 9.10 -20.75 -0.88
C GLU A 63 8.99 -20.32 -2.35
N ILE A 64 9.77 -20.97 -3.21
CA ILE A 64 9.69 -20.81 -4.66
C ILE A 64 9.69 -22.19 -5.31
N THR A 65 8.64 -22.47 -6.09
CA THR A 65 8.57 -23.65 -7.00
C THR A 65 8.38 -23.09 -8.41
N THR A 66 9.40 -23.21 -9.26
CA THR A 66 9.42 -22.62 -10.60
C THR A 66 10.42 -23.34 -11.50
N ASN A 67 10.18 -23.29 -12.81
CA ASN A 67 11.16 -23.63 -13.84
C ASN A 67 12.02 -22.42 -14.27
N ALA A 68 11.74 -21.23 -13.75
CA ALA A 68 12.50 -20.02 -14.04
C ALA A 68 13.92 -20.11 -13.49
N LYS A 69 14.86 -19.53 -14.23
CA LYS A 69 16.25 -19.35 -13.77
C LYS A 69 16.42 -17.92 -13.27
N ILE A 70 16.35 -17.75 -11.96
CA ILE A 70 16.47 -16.43 -11.32
C ILE A 70 17.79 -16.31 -10.56
N ASN A 71 18.29 -15.07 -10.49
CA ASN A 71 19.43 -14.71 -9.64
C ASN A 71 18.93 -13.66 -8.62
N ILE A 72 18.61 -14.11 -7.44
CA ILE A 72 18.03 -13.28 -6.37
C ILE A 72 18.99 -12.14 -5.97
N GLU A 73 20.28 -12.41 -5.82
CA GLU A 73 21.26 -11.36 -5.49
C GLU A 73 21.27 -10.23 -6.54
N ARG A 74 21.26 -10.59 -7.82
CA ARG A 74 21.18 -9.60 -8.91
C ARG A 74 19.89 -8.79 -8.85
N ILE A 75 18.76 -9.43 -8.55
CA ILE A 75 17.45 -8.77 -8.40
C ILE A 75 17.50 -7.78 -7.24
N VAL A 76 17.99 -8.20 -6.08
CA VAL A 76 18.12 -7.36 -4.88
C VAL A 76 18.96 -6.11 -5.20
N ARG A 77 20.16 -6.28 -5.74
CA ARG A 77 21.07 -5.17 -6.06
C ARG A 77 20.49 -4.22 -7.09
N ALA A 78 19.83 -4.75 -8.12
CA ALA A 78 19.17 -3.93 -9.15
C ALA A 78 18.00 -3.11 -8.57
N THR A 79 17.21 -3.70 -7.69
CA THR A 79 16.08 -3.05 -7.00
C THR A 79 16.59 -1.94 -6.08
N LEU A 80 17.57 -2.21 -5.24
CA LEU A 80 18.20 -1.21 -4.36
C LEU A 80 18.77 -0.04 -5.16
N LYS A 81 19.49 -0.32 -6.26
CA LYS A 81 20.02 0.71 -7.18
C LYS A 81 18.91 1.57 -7.77
N LYS A 82 17.81 0.96 -8.24
CA LYS A 82 16.67 1.67 -8.84
C LYS A 82 16.00 2.62 -7.85
N VAL A 83 15.93 2.24 -6.59
CA VAL A 83 15.39 3.07 -5.50
C VAL A 83 16.35 4.22 -5.13
N GLY A 84 17.68 4.02 -5.26
CA GLY A 84 18.73 4.97 -4.90
C GLY A 84 19.38 4.67 -3.55
N TYR A 85 19.52 3.39 -3.22
CA TYR A 85 20.27 2.90 -2.06
C TYR A 85 21.75 2.77 -2.48
N ASP A 86 22.49 3.86 -2.40
CA ASP A 86 23.86 4.03 -2.92
C ASP A 86 24.84 4.65 -1.92
N ASP A 87 24.47 4.72 -0.63
CA ASP A 87 25.27 5.33 0.43
C ASP A 87 25.19 4.49 1.71
N GLU A 88 26.28 3.75 1.99
CA GLU A 88 26.38 2.84 3.14
C GLU A 88 26.31 3.52 4.51
N LYS A 89 26.57 4.85 4.59
CA LYS A 89 26.58 5.57 5.85
C LYS A 89 25.20 6.03 6.28
N THR A 90 24.32 6.33 5.32
CA THR A 90 23.04 6.98 5.61
C THR A 90 21.82 6.21 5.14
N THR A 91 21.97 5.22 4.25
CA THR A 91 20.84 4.46 3.69
C THR A 91 21.11 2.96 3.61
N MET A 92 22.12 2.52 2.97
CA MET A 92 22.67 1.22 2.57
C MET A 92 23.21 1.36 1.14
N ASP A 93 24.30 0.70 0.80
CA ASP A 93 24.80 0.68 -0.59
C ASP A 93 24.52 -0.66 -1.27
N TYR A 94 23.82 -0.62 -2.41
CA TYR A 94 23.50 -1.79 -3.23
C TYR A 94 24.73 -2.59 -3.69
N LYS A 95 25.93 -1.97 -3.71
CA LYS A 95 27.17 -2.64 -4.14
C LYS A 95 27.78 -3.48 -3.02
N SER A 96 27.79 -2.95 -1.80
CA SER A 96 28.49 -3.54 -0.65
C SER A 96 27.59 -4.30 0.31
N CYS A 97 26.24 -4.23 0.17
CA CYS A 97 25.33 -4.93 1.08
C CYS A 97 25.51 -6.46 0.98
N GLU A 98 25.33 -7.12 2.12
CA GLU A 98 25.30 -8.57 2.21
C GLU A 98 23.90 -9.07 1.82
N VAL A 99 23.82 -10.12 0.97
CA VAL A 99 22.56 -10.74 0.55
C VAL A 99 22.55 -12.19 0.98
N GLU A 100 21.66 -12.50 1.92
CA GLU A 100 21.43 -13.87 2.42
C GLU A 100 20.13 -14.43 1.83
N GLN A 101 20.14 -15.75 1.50
CA GLN A 101 19.01 -16.38 0.84
C GLN A 101 18.65 -17.68 1.56
N TYR A 102 17.38 -17.79 1.95
CA TYR A 102 16.81 -18.95 2.64
C TYR A 102 15.54 -19.41 1.89
N ILE A 103 15.73 -19.86 0.64
CA ILE A 103 14.65 -20.26 -0.25
C ILE A 103 14.49 -21.79 -0.22
N LYS A 104 13.26 -22.24 -0.09
CA LYS A 104 12.85 -23.64 -0.13
C LYS A 104 11.84 -23.87 -1.26
N GLN A 105 11.58 -25.13 -1.60
CA GLN A 105 10.44 -25.50 -2.42
C GLN A 105 9.16 -25.50 -1.57
N GLN A 106 8.03 -25.18 -2.19
CA GLN A 106 6.72 -25.25 -1.53
C GLN A 106 6.43 -26.70 -1.05
N SER A 107 5.82 -26.83 0.13
CA SER A 107 5.39 -28.12 0.67
C SER A 107 4.41 -28.83 -0.27
N ASN A 108 4.59 -30.14 -0.43
CA ASN A 108 3.67 -30.99 -1.19
C ASN A 108 2.25 -30.98 -0.63
N ASP A 109 2.09 -30.84 0.70
CA ASP A 109 0.77 -30.82 1.35
C ASP A 109 -0.04 -29.59 0.94
N ILE A 110 0.60 -28.42 0.81
CA ILE A 110 -0.03 -27.20 0.31
C ILE A 110 -0.34 -27.32 -1.19
N ALA A 111 0.56 -27.92 -1.96
CA ALA A 111 0.40 -28.09 -3.40
C ALA A 111 -0.85 -28.92 -3.77
N ILE A 112 -1.25 -29.90 -2.97
CA ILE A 112 -2.45 -30.73 -3.21
C ILE A 112 -3.73 -29.87 -3.29
N GLY A 113 -3.91 -28.92 -2.39
CA GLY A 113 -5.07 -28.03 -2.36
C GLY A 113 -5.09 -27.05 -3.54
N VAL A 114 -3.93 -26.47 -3.86
CA VAL A 114 -3.77 -25.44 -4.89
C VAL A 114 -3.86 -26.02 -6.31
N ASN A 115 -3.28 -27.19 -6.56
CA ASN A 115 -3.27 -27.82 -7.88
C ASN A 115 -4.67 -28.21 -8.39
N ASN A 116 -5.66 -28.22 -7.51
CA ASN A 116 -7.07 -28.41 -7.86
C ASN A 116 -7.84 -27.09 -8.06
N GLY A 117 -7.17 -25.94 -8.14
CA GLY A 117 -7.79 -24.61 -8.27
C GLY A 117 -8.41 -24.08 -6.97
N GLY A 118 -8.03 -24.64 -5.82
CA GLY A 118 -8.46 -24.18 -4.50
C GLY A 118 -7.56 -23.09 -3.92
N ALA A 119 -8.04 -22.43 -2.86
CA ALA A 119 -7.28 -21.41 -2.13
C ALA A 119 -6.02 -22.03 -1.48
N GLY A 120 -4.89 -21.34 -1.61
CA GLY A 120 -3.61 -21.76 -1.04
C GLY A 120 -3.52 -21.64 0.48
N ASP A 121 -4.45 -20.90 1.09
CA ASP A 121 -4.55 -20.75 2.55
C ASP A 121 -6.01 -20.42 2.95
N GLN A 122 -6.27 -20.46 4.24
CA GLN A 122 -7.48 -19.86 4.82
C GLN A 122 -7.25 -18.37 5.07
N GLY A 123 -8.34 -17.58 5.13
CA GLY A 123 -8.22 -16.16 5.47
C GLY A 123 -9.50 -15.37 5.23
N ILE A 124 -9.44 -14.10 5.64
CA ILE A 124 -10.44 -13.08 5.37
C ILE A 124 -9.80 -11.93 4.62
N MET A 125 -10.43 -11.47 3.56
CA MET A 125 -9.93 -10.42 2.68
C MET A 125 -10.99 -9.33 2.54
N PHE A 126 -10.53 -8.09 2.49
CA PHE A 126 -11.40 -6.93 2.37
C PHE A 126 -11.08 -6.12 1.12
N GLY A 127 -12.13 -5.63 0.47
CA GLY A 127 -12.06 -4.62 -0.56
C GLY A 127 -12.97 -3.45 -0.20
N PHE A 128 -12.54 -2.24 -0.51
CA PHE A 128 -13.30 -1.03 -0.22
C PHE A 128 -13.29 -0.08 -1.42
N ALA A 129 -14.36 0.70 -1.55
CA ALA A 129 -14.44 1.83 -2.47
C ALA A 129 -15.37 2.91 -1.91
N CYS A 130 -15.12 4.16 -2.26
CA CYS A 130 -15.98 5.29 -1.98
C CYS A 130 -15.92 6.31 -3.12
N ASP A 131 -16.89 7.22 -3.18
CA ASP A 131 -17.02 8.24 -4.22
C ASP A 131 -16.26 9.55 -3.92
N GLU A 132 -15.30 9.51 -2.99
CA GLU A 132 -14.54 10.68 -2.56
C GLU A 132 -13.50 11.15 -3.58
N THR A 133 -13.03 10.26 -4.45
CA THR A 133 -12.04 10.54 -5.51
C THR A 133 -12.43 9.85 -6.82
N ARG A 134 -11.83 10.27 -7.92
CA ARG A 134 -12.03 9.64 -9.25
C ARG A 134 -11.55 8.19 -9.28
N GLU A 135 -10.59 7.84 -8.45
CA GLU A 135 -10.05 6.50 -8.26
C GLU A 135 -10.93 5.63 -7.35
N TYR A 136 -11.99 6.20 -6.79
CA TYR A 136 -12.86 5.55 -5.80
C TYR A 136 -12.11 5.13 -4.53
N MET A 137 -11.16 5.97 -4.11
CA MET A 137 -10.35 5.79 -2.91
C MET A 137 -10.70 6.83 -1.85
N PRO A 138 -10.52 6.52 -0.56
CA PRO A 138 -10.63 7.52 0.50
C PRO A 138 -9.63 8.66 0.30
N TYR A 139 -10.10 9.89 0.51
CA TYR A 139 -9.32 11.09 0.20
C TYR A 139 -8.00 11.19 0.99
N PRO A 140 -7.93 10.86 2.31
CA PRO A 140 -6.68 10.97 3.07
C PRO A 140 -5.55 10.10 2.52
N ILE A 141 -5.81 8.80 2.25
CA ILE A 141 -4.78 7.89 1.71
C ILE A 141 -4.43 8.24 0.26
N TYR A 142 -5.41 8.64 -0.54
CA TYR A 142 -5.19 9.10 -1.90
C TYR A 142 -4.21 10.29 -1.94
N LEU A 143 -4.43 11.28 -1.08
CA LEU A 143 -3.57 12.44 -1.02
C LEU A 143 -2.19 12.11 -0.44
N ALA A 144 -2.11 11.27 0.60
CA ALA A 144 -0.84 10.80 1.15
C ALA A 144 0.02 10.10 0.08
N HIS A 145 -0.60 9.27 -0.78
CA HIS A 145 0.09 8.66 -1.93
C HIS A 145 0.55 9.68 -2.97
N LYS A 146 -0.25 10.69 -3.26
CA LYS A 146 0.16 11.75 -4.19
C LYS A 146 1.38 12.51 -3.69
N ILE A 147 1.41 12.84 -2.41
CA ILE A 147 2.53 13.53 -1.77
C ILE A 147 3.81 12.67 -1.83
N THR A 148 3.75 11.40 -1.45
CA THR A 148 4.93 10.51 -1.47
C THR A 148 5.44 10.25 -2.88
N LYS A 149 4.55 10.15 -3.88
CA LYS A 149 4.93 10.06 -5.30
C LYS A 149 5.59 11.35 -5.80
N GLN A 150 5.09 12.52 -5.40
CA GLN A 150 5.69 13.80 -5.78
C GLN A 150 7.06 13.98 -5.11
N LEU A 151 7.24 13.57 -3.84
CA LEU A 151 8.55 13.51 -3.16
C LEU A 151 9.57 12.69 -3.97
N ALA A 152 9.19 11.47 -4.36
CA ALA A 152 10.05 10.62 -5.17
C ALA A 152 10.37 11.24 -6.54
N LYS A 153 9.40 11.94 -7.16
CA LYS A 153 9.56 12.62 -8.45
C LYS A 153 10.57 13.75 -8.37
N VAL A 154 10.42 14.70 -7.43
CA VAL A 154 11.32 15.88 -7.31
C VAL A 154 12.73 15.48 -6.89
N ARG A 155 12.88 14.37 -6.16
CA ARG A 155 14.19 13.78 -5.87
C ARG A 155 14.83 13.20 -7.13
N LYS A 156 14.10 12.35 -7.88
CA LYS A 156 14.64 11.64 -9.05
C LYS A 156 14.97 12.52 -10.24
N ASN A 157 14.23 13.61 -10.42
CA ASN A 157 14.49 14.58 -11.50
C ASN A 157 15.53 15.64 -11.14
N GLY A 158 16.07 15.62 -9.90
CA GLY A 158 17.09 16.55 -9.43
C GLY A 158 16.57 17.94 -9.07
N GLU A 159 15.26 18.14 -9.02
CA GLU A 159 14.65 19.43 -8.64
C GLU A 159 14.91 19.75 -7.16
N MET A 160 15.02 18.69 -6.32
CA MET A 160 15.39 18.77 -4.92
C MET A 160 16.51 17.73 -4.66
N ASP A 161 17.72 18.04 -5.11
CA ASP A 161 18.89 17.16 -5.12
C ASP A 161 19.44 16.81 -3.73
N TYR A 162 19.04 17.58 -2.72
CA TYR A 162 19.35 17.32 -1.32
C TYR A 162 18.41 16.30 -0.64
N LEU A 163 17.36 15.83 -1.32
CA LEU A 163 16.50 14.76 -0.80
C LEU A 163 17.14 13.39 -0.99
N LYS A 164 16.96 12.53 0.01
CA LYS A 164 17.27 11.10 -0.05
C LYS A 164 16.00 10.27 -0.22
N THR A 165 16.12 8.95 -0.14
CA THR A 165 15.09 8.02 -0.61
C THR A 165 13.95 7.79 0.37
N ASP A 166 14.27 7.85 1.67
CA ASP A 166 13.30 7.53 2.74
C ASP A 166 12.40 8.73 3.06
N GLY A 167 11.12 8.45 3.23
CA GLY A 167 10.18 9.50 3.59
C GLY A 167 8.77 8.97 3.81
N LYS A 168 8.01 9.76 4.56
CA LYS A 168 6.60 9.51 4.91
C LYS A 168 5.79 10.77 4.73
N ALA A 169 4.52 10.60 4.39
CA ALA A 169 3.52 11.66 4.41
C ALA A 169 2.29 11.18 5.19
N GLN A 170 1.77 12.04 6.06
CA GLN A 170 0.53 11.81 6.79
C GLN A 170 -0.41 12.97 6.49
N VAL A 171 -1.68 12.67 6.24
CA VAL A 171 -2.71 13.63 5.87
C VAL A 171 -3.91 13.45 6.78
N THR A 172 -4.33 14.53 7.42
CA THR A 172 -5.56 14.59 8.22
C THR A 172 -6.60 15.43 7.50
N ILE A 173 -7.76 14.86 7.24
CA ILE A 173 -8.89 15.47 6.55
C ILE A 173 -10.04 15.65 7.55
N GLU A 174 -10.64 16.82 7.53
CA GLU A 174 -11.88 17.10 8.23
C GLU A 174 -13.08 16.68 7.38
N TYR A 175 -14.01 15.97 8.02
CA TYR A 175 -15.26 15.49 7.42
C TYR A 175 -16.47 16.13 8.11
N VAL A 176 -17.48 16.45 7.30
CA VAL A 176 -18.82 16.80 7.76
C VAL A 176 -19.83 15.92 7.04
N ASP A 177 -20.65 15.19 7.79
CA ASP A 177 -21.66 14.27 7.26
C ASP A 177 -21.12 13.30 6.21
N ASP A 178 -19.93 12.74 6.49
CA ASP A 178 -19.20 11.80 5.65
C ASP A 178 -18.69 12.37 4.31
N PHE A 179 -18.59 13.70 4.19
CA PHE A 179 -17.92 14.38 3.08
C PHE A 179 -16.60 15.02 3.54
N PRO A 180 -15.50 14.83 2.81
CA PRO A 180 -14.26 15.54 3.07
C PRO A 180 -14.45 17.03 2.72
N ILE A 181 -14.15 17.93 3.64
CA ILE A 181 -14.40 19.37 3.45
C ILE A 181 -13.14 20.23 3.45
N ARG A 182 -12.09 19.84 4.16
CA ARG A 182 -10.81 20.55 4.19
C ARG A 182 -9.68 19.66 4.70
N ILE A 183 -8.47 20.09 4.43
CA ILE A 183 -7.26 19.52 5.01
C ILE A 183 -7.00 20.19 6.35
N ASP A 184 -7.01 19.41 7.43
CA ASP A 184 -6.61 19.95 8.74
C ASP A 184 -5.09 20.03 8.86
N SER A 185 -4.40 18.97 8.48
CA SER A 185 -2.94 18.95 8.57
C SER A 185 -2.27 18.02 7.57
N ILE A 186 -1.06 18.39 7.16
CA ILE A 186 -0.13 17.57 6.39
C ILE A 186 1.19 17.51 7.14
N LEU A 187 1.67 16.27 7.40
CA LEU A 187 2.99 16.03 7.95
C LEU A 187 3.84 15.32 6.90
N ILE A 188 5.04 15.83 6.66
CA ILE A 188 6.08 15.17 5.85
C ILE A 188 7.32 14.97 6.72
N SER A 189 7.82 13.73 6.74
CA SER A 189 9.15 13.39 7.24
C SER A 189 9.94 12.80 6.09
N THR A 190 11.01 13.47 5.67
CA THR A 190 11.83 13.03 4.52
C THR A 190 13.30 13.13 4.82
N GLN A 191 14.02 12.10 4.40
CA GLN A 191 15.48 12.01 4.52
C GLN A 191 16.15 13.00 3.60
N HIS A 192 17.23 13.63 4.06
CA HIS A 192 17.97 14.66 3.32
C HIS A 192 19.49 14.53 3.53
N LEU A 193 20.26 15.21 2.70
CA LEU A 193 21.71 15.34 2.86
C LEU A 193 22.04 16.14 4.15
N GLU A 194 23.19 15.87 4.74
CA GLU A 194 23.61 16.50 5.99
C GLU A 194 23.77 18.02 5.88
N ASN A 195 24.15 18.50 4.70
CA ASN A 195 24.35 19.92 4.41
C ASN A 195 23.09 20.63 3.87
N ALA A 196 21.93 20.00 3.89
CA ALA A 196 20.68 20.63 3.47
C ALA A 196 20.30 21.78 4.39
N ASP A 197 19.94 22.92 3.81
CA ASP A 197 19.40 24.07 4.55
C ASP A 197 17.94 23.79 4.93
N ILE A 198 17.68 23.57 6.22
CA ILE A 198 16.37 23.11 6.71
C ILE A 198 15.25 24.13 6.40
N PRO A 199 15.40 25.44 6.62
CA PRO A 199 14.36 26.41 6.28
C PRO A 199 14.00 26.40 4.78
N THR A 200 15.00 26.37 3.91
CA THR A 200 14.78 26.30 2.45
C THR A 200 14.08 24.99 2.09
N MET A 201 14.53 23.84 2.64
CA MET A 201 13.90 22.55 2.40
C MET A 201 12.43 22.54 2.83
N GLN A 202 12.10 23.11 3.99
CA GLN A 202 10.72 23.18 4.48
C GLN A 202 9.83 23.97 3.53
N LYS A 203 10.30 25.12 3.05
CA LYS A 203 9.59 25.92 2.06
C LYS A 203 9.43 25.16 0.73
N ASP A 204 10.51 24.59 0.22
CA ASP A 204 10.50 23.82 -1.03
C ASP A 204 9.54 22.64 -0.98
N LEU A 205 9.46 21.93 0.15
CA LEU A 205 8.51 20.82 0.32
C LEU A 205 7.05 21.28 0.29
N ILE A 206 6.76 22.46 0.80
CA ILE A 206 5.42 23.05 0.67
C ILE A 206 5.16 23.40 -0.80
N ASP A 207 6.04 24.18 -1.41
CA ASP A 207 5.84 24.79 -2.73
C ASP A 207 5.91 23.75 -3.87
N LYS A 208 6.92 22.84 -3.83
CA LYS A 208 7.23 21.89 -4.94
C LYS A 208 6.61 20.53 -4.75
N VAL A 209 6.16 20.19 -3.52
CA VAL A 209 5.56 18.89 -3.24
C VAL A 209 4.08 19.00 -2.88
N ILE A 210 3.75 19.67 -1.78
CA ILE A 210 2.37 19.72 -1.27
C ILE A 210 1.47 20.48 -2.25
N LEU A 211 1.79 21.73 -2.56
CA LEU A 211 0.95 22.60 -3.40
C LEU A 211 0.85 22.12 -4.86
N GLN A 212 1.70 21.19 -5.29
CA GLN A 212 1.62 20.59 -6.63
C GLN A 212 0.59 19.48 -6.75
N VAL A 213 0.09 18.94 -5.64
CA VAL A 213 -0.79 17.75 -5.65
C VAL A 213 -2.09 17.93 -4.87
N VAL A 214 -2.17 18.97 -4.05
CA VAL A 214 -3.35 19.32 -3.25
C VAL A 214 -4.28 20.19 -4.07
N ASP A 215 -5.57 19.99 -3.93
CA ASP A 215 -6.58 20.91 -4.43
C ASP A 215 -6.54 22.20 -3.56
N PRO A 216 -6.33 23.38 -4.17
CA PRO A 216 -6.29 24.64 -3.42
C PRO A 216 -7.56 24.91 -2.59
N ASP A 217 -8.73 24.46 -3.05
CA ASP A 217 -10.00 24.65 -2.34
C ASP A 217 -10.09 23.83 -1.04
N MET A 218 -9.19 22.86 -0.86
CA MET A 218 -9.09 22.04 0.35
C MET A 218 -8.15 22.62 1.41
N ILE A 219 -7.47 23.73 1.12
CA ILE A 219 -6.53 24.41 2.03
C ILE A 219 -7.16 25.73 2.49
N ASP A 220 -7.05 26.03 3.77
CA ASP A 220 -7.46 27.28 4.37
C ASP A 220 -6.37 27.84 5.34
N PRO A 221 -6.55 29.04 5.93
CA PRO A 221 -5.59 29.60 6.87
C PRO A 221 -5.35 28.80 8.16
N GLU A 222 -6.24 27.84 8.48
CA GLU A 222 -6.12 26.96 9.64
C GLU A 222 -5.36 25.67 9.33
N THR A 223 -5.11 25.38 8.04
CA THR A 223 -4.38 24.18 7.60
C THR A 223 -2.93 24.22 8.10
N LYS A 224 -2.50 23.16 8.76
CA LYS A 224 -1.17 23.05 9.38
C LYS A 224 -0.23 22.20 8.54
N PHE A 225 0.99 22.70 8.33
CA PHE A 225 2.07 21.98 7.67
C PHE A 225 3.16 21.65 8.67
N PHE A 226 3.43 20.37 8.85
CA PHE A 226 4.51 19.84 9.69
C PHE A 226 5.57 19.21 8.79
N ILE A 227 6.71 19.89 8.62
CA ILE A 227 7.78 19.45 7.74
C ILE A 227 9.01 19.13 8.57
N ASN A 228 9.42 17.85 8.59
CA ASN A 228 10.52 17.37 9.44
C ASN A 228 10.48 18.01 10.84
N PRO A 229 9.45 17.75 11.65
CA PRO A 229 9.24 18.47 12.91
C PRO A 229 10.38 18.28 13.91
N THR A 230 11.20 17.24 13.76
CA THR A 230 12.43 17.04 14.55
C THR A 230 13.64 17.77 13.98
N GLY A 231 13.48 18.45 12.83
CA GLY A 231 14.52 19.19 12.11
C GLY A 231 15.39 18.28 11.22
N ARG A 232 16.25 17.46 11.80
CA ARG A 232 17.26 16.68 11.07
C ARG A 232 16.78 15.23 10.82
N PHE A 233 16.85 14.77 9.54
CA PHE A 233 16.61 13.38 9.15
C PHE A 233 17.64 12.97 8.08
N VAL A 234 18.87 12.66 8.50
CA VAL A 234 19.99 12.31 7.63
C VAL A 234 20.18 10.79 7.54
N ILE A 235 20.09 10.08 8.65
CA ILE A 235 20.17 8.62 8.69
C ILE A 235 18.76 8.06 8.49
N GLY A 236 18.56 7.26 7.46
CA GLY A 236 17.27 6.66 7.11
C GLY A 236 17.45 5.33 6.38
N GLY A 237 16.40 4.88 5.68
CA GLY A 237 16.43 3.58 5.02
C GLY A 237 16.78 2.45 5.99
N ALA A 238 17.41 1.40 5.49
CA ALA A 238 17.73 0.20 6.27
C ALA A 238 18.79 0.43 7.35
N ILE A 239 19.59 1.49 7.27
CA ILE A 239 20.53 1.87 8.34
C ILE A 239 19.76 2.45 9.54
N GLY A 240 18.72 3.23 9.28
CA GLY A 240 17.92 3.89 10.31
C GLY A 240 16.85 3.01 10.93
N ASP A 241 16.24 2.13 10.14
CA ASP A 241 15.12 1.29 10.55
C ASP A 241 15.08 -0.04 9.77
N THR A 242 14.65 -1.10 10.42
CA THR A 242 14.49 -2.42 9.78
C THR A 242 13.22 -2.46 8.95
N GLY A 243 13.34 -2.87 7.68
CA GLY A 243 12.20 -3.11 6.79
C GLY A 243 11.87 -4.58 6.63
N LEU A 244 10.59 -4.88 6.53
CA LEU A 244 10.07 -6.22 6.22
C LEU A 244 8.93 -6.14 5.22
N THR A 245 8.82 -7.18 4.38
CA THR A 245 7.66 -7.39 3.50
C THR A 245 6.38 -7.43 4.32
N GLY A 246 5.34 -6.71 3.87
CA GLY A 246 4.02 -6.74 4.47
C GLY A 246 3.83 -5.95 5.76
N ARG A 247 4.72 -4.99 6.06
CA ARG A 247 4.58 -4.11 7.24
C ARG A 247 3.91 -2.76 6.95
N LYS A 248 3.50 -2.52 5.71
CA LYS A 248 2.78 -1.29 5.30
C LYS A 248 1.40 -1.58 4.72
N ILE A 249 0.70 -2.57 5.30
CA ILE A 249 -0.59 -3.07 4.78
C ILE A 249 -1.70 -2.01 4.77
N MET A 250 -1.71 -1.06 5.70
CA MET A 250 -2.67 0.05 5.68
C MET A 250 -2.36 1.04 4.57
N CYS A 251 -1.09 1.32 4.31
CA CYS A 251 -0.64 2.11 3.17
C CYS A 251 -0.99 1.42 1.84
N ASP A 252 -0.85 0.09 1.78
CA ASP A 252 -1.12 -0.72 0.59
C ASP A 252 -2.61 -0.81 0.27
N THR A 253 -3.49 -0.47 1.20
CA THR A 253 -4.94 -0.59 1.07
C THR A 253 -5.64 0.76 1.21
N TYR A 254 -6.36 1.02 2.29
CA TYR A 254 -7.29 2.15 2.39
C TYR A 254 -6.94 3.14 3.50
N GLY A 255 -5.69 3.13 4.00
CA GLY A 255 -5.22 4.09 5.00
C GLY A 255 -5.89 3.99 6.36
N GLY A 256 -6.43 2.81 6.71
CA GLY A 256 -7.12 2.58 7.99
C GLY A 256 -8.62 2.92 8.00
N ILE A 257 -9.20 3.33 6.87
CA ILE A 257 -10.63 3.67 6.78
C ILE A 257 -11.48 2.41 6.65
N ALA A 258 -10.98 1.38 5.96
CA ALA A 258 -11.62 0.09 5.84
C ALA A 258 -10.94 -0.98 6.70
N ARG A 259 -11.64 -2.08 6.93
CA ARG A 259 -11.08 -3.26 7.60
C ARG A 259 -9.97 -3.90 6.77
N HIS A 260 -9.11 -4.66 7.43
CA HIS A 260 -8.04 -5.43 6.79
C HIS A 260 -7.96 -6.83 7.35
N GLY A 261 -7.72 -7.83 6.50
CA GLY A 261 -7.60 -9.23 6.92
C GLY A 261 -6.24 -9.62 7.50
N GLY A 262 -5.23 -8.75 7.40
CA GLY A 262 -3.88 -8.94 7.92
C GLY A 262 -2.87 -9.52 6.92
N GLY A 263 -3.32 -10.05 5.77
CA GLY A 263 -2.44 -10.64 4.75
C GLY A 263 -1.64 -9.59 3.98
N ALA A 264 -0.33 -9.81 3.83
CA ALA A 264 0.52 -9.03 2.94
C ALA A 264 0.29 -9.42 1.47
N PHE A 265 0.53 -8.49 0.55
CA PHE A 265 0.38 -8.71 -0.90
C PHE A 265 1.69 -9.10 -1.57
N SER A 266 2.76 -8.36 -1.27
CA SER A 266 4.04 -8.46 -1.96
C SER A 266 4.66 -9.85 -1.85
N GLY A 267 5.29 -10.32 -2.93
CA GLY A 267 5.99 -11.60 -2.99
C GLY A 267 5.11 -12.83 -3.12
N LYS A 268 3.79 -12.66 -3.31
CA LYS A 268 2.81 -13.75 -3.37
C LYS A 268 2.22 -13.91 -4.77
N ASP A 269 2.29 -15.12 -5.34
CA ASP A 269 1.63 -15.46 -6.61
C ASP A 269 0.09 -15.52 -6.47
N PRO A 270 -0.68 -15.54 -7.60
CA PRO A 270 -2.15 -15.47 -7.56
C PRO A 270 -2.85 -16.59 -6.78
N SER A 271 -2.23 -17.73 -6.51
CA SER A 271 -2.82 -18.80 -5.68
C SER A 271 -2.99 -18.40 -4.21
N LYS A 272 -2.29 -17.35 -3.76
CA LYS A 272 -2.39 -16.81 -2.41
C LYS A 272 -3.55 -15.83 -2.35
N VAL A 273 -4.65 -16.26 -1.76
CA VAL A 273 -5.91 -15.50 -1.66
C VAL A 273 -5.77 -14.19 -0.87
N ASP A 274 -4.78 -14.07 0.02
CA ASP A 274 -4.43 -12.80 0.67
C ASP A 274 -4.30 -11.67 -0.36
N ARG A 275 -3.69 -11.94 -1.50
CA ARG A 275 -3.51 -10.97 -2.58
C ARG A 275 -4.65 -11.03 -3.59
N SER A 276 -4.90 -12.18 -4.21
CA SER A 276 -5.87 -12.29 -5.31
C SER A 276 -7.29 -11.97 -4.87
N ALA A 277 -7.75 -12.49 -3.73
CA ALA A 277 -9.10 -12.23 -3.25
C ALA A 277 -9.25 -10.80 -2.68
N SER A 278 -8.20 -10.18 -2.12
CA SER A 278 -8.23 -8.77 -1.76
C SER A 278 -8.38 -7.88 -2.99
N TYR A 279 -7.70 -8.19 -4.08
CA TYR A 279 -7.83 -7.48 -5.36
C TYR A 279 -9.20 -7.68 -5.98
N MET A 280 -9.75 -8.89 -5.93
CA MET A 280 -11.11 -9.17 -6.39
C MET A 280 -12.14 -8.42 -5.52
N ALA A 281 -12.01 -8.44 -4.21
CA ALA A 281 -12.89 -7.71 -3.30
C ALA A 281 -12.85 -6.19 -3.60
N ARG A 282 -11.67 -5.63 -3.85
CA ARG A 282 -11.51 -4.24 -4.31
C ARG A 282 -12.18 -4.00 -5.65
N HIS A 283 -11.99 -4.90 -6.62
CA HIS A 283 -12.60 -4.80 -7.94
C HIS A 283 -14.14 -4.77 -7.84
N ILE A 284 -14.71 -5.64 -7.02
CA ILE A 284 -16.16 -5.69 -6.77
C ILE A 284 -16.64 -4.40 -6.11
N ALA A 285 -16.02 -3.97 -4.99
CA ALA A 285 -16.40 -2.76 -4.28
C ALA A 285 -16.36 -1.53 -5.20
N LYS A 286 -15.30 -1.41 -6.02
CA LYS A 286 -15.18 -0.33 -7.01
C LYS A 286 -16.30 -0.35 -8.04
N ASN A 287 -16.69 -1.52 -8.54
CA ASN A 287 -17.82 -1.65 -9.47
C ASN A 287 -19.15 -1.28 -8.83
N VAL A 288 -19.40 -1.66 -7.57
CA VAL A 288 -20.62 -1.27 -6.84
C VAL A 288 -20.74 0.24 -6.76
N VAL A 289 -19.66 0.94 -6.37
CA VAL A 289 -19.66 2.40 -6.26
C VAL A 289 -19.71 3.08 -7.61
N ALA A 290 -18.93 2.63 -8.59
CA ALA A 290 -18.87 3.21 -9.93
C ALA A 290 -20.20 3.13 -10.69
N ASN A 291 -21.00 2.09 -10.43
CA ASN A 291 -22.34 1.95 -10.99
C ASN A 291 -23.41 2.67 -10.15
N GLY A 292 -23.03 3.43 -9.13
CA GLY A 292 -23.96 4.21 -8.30
C GLY A 292 -24.89 3.39 -7.42
N MET A 293 -24.55 2.13 -7.16
CA MET A 293 -25.35 1.28 -6.27
C MET A 293 -25.23 1.69 -4.79
N ALA A 294 -24.07 2.22 -4.40
CA ALA A 294 -23.78 2.82 -3.12
C ALA A 294 -22.71 3.90 -3.27
N ARG A 295 -22.58 4.83 -2.29
CA ARG A 295 -21.47 5.79 -2.23
C ARG A 295 -20.24 5.21 -1.56
N LYS A 296 -20.43 4.29 -0.63
CA LYS A 296 -19.35 3.54 0.05
C LYS A 296 -19.71 2.05 0.03
N CYS A 297 -18.70 1.22 -0.22
CA CYS A 297 -18.88 -0.22 -0.26
C CYS A 297 -17.65 -0.92 0.27
N GLU A 298 -17.83 -1.78 1.26
CA GLU A 298 -16.83 -2.72 1.73
C GLU A 298 -17.31 -4.14 1.44
N ILE A 299 -16.42 -4.95 0.86
CA ILE A 299 -16.63 -6.37 0.56
C ILE A 299 -15.70 -7.18 1.44
N GLN A 300 -16.23 -8.19 2.11
CA GLN A 300 -15.44 -9.23 2.77
C GLN A 300 -15.61 -10.55 2.02
N LEU A 301 -14.50 -11.19 1.71
CA LEU A 301 -14.44 -12.58 1.25
C LEU A 301 -13.70 -13.41 2.28
N SER A 302 -14.12 -14.67 2.48
CA SER A 302 -13.37 -15.63 3.29
C SER A 302 -13.21 -16.95 2.57
N TYR A 303 -12.04 -17.55 2.72
CA TYR A 303 -11.70 -18.84 2.12
C TYR A 303 -11.18 -19.81 3.18
N GLY A 304 -11.37 -21.10 2.94
CA GLY A 304 -10.65 -22.18 3.60
C GLY A 304 -9.59 -22.76 2.66
N ILE A 305 -8.51 -23.29 3.22
CA ILE A 305 -7.45 -23.93 2.43
C ILE A 305 -8.02 -25.01 1.51
N GLY A 306 -7.61 -25.04 0.24
CA GLY A 306 -8.07 -25.98 -0.78
C GLY A 306 -9.51 -25.77 -1.29
N MET A 307 -10.25 -24.78 -0.77
CA MET A 307 -11.61 -24.50 -1.22
C MET A 307 -11.63 -23.65 -2.48
N LYS A 308 -12.48 -24.03 -3.46
CA LYS A 308 -12.65 -23.29 -4.73
C LYS A 308 -13.60 -22.12 -4.62
N GLN A 309 -14.54 -22.17 -3.71
CA GLN A 309 -15.52 -21.11 -3.49
C GLN A 309 -15.29 -20.44 -2.15
N PRO A 310 -15.58 -19.15 -2.02
CA PRO A 310 -15.52 -18.50 -0.72
C PRO A 310 -16.52 -19.12 0.26
N ILE A 311 -16.11 -19.27 1.50
CA ILE A 311 -17.00 -19.70 2.61
C ILE A 311 -18.08 -18.66 2.85
N SER A 312 -17.73 -17.37 2.77
CA SER A 312 -18.65 -16.26 2.93
C SER A 312 -18.32 -15.09 2.02
N LEU A 313 -19.38 -14.38 1.63
CA LEU A 313 -19.36 -13.05 1.02
C LEU A 313 -20.24 -12.15 1.87
N TYR A 314 -19.68 -11.08 2.41
CA TYR A 314 -20.37 -10.04 3.15
C TYR A 314 -20.17 -8.69 2.48
N ILE A 315 -21.21 -7.85 2.50
CA ILE A 315 -21.18 -6.48 2.02
C ILE A 315 -21.60 -5.52 3.13
N GLU A 316 -20.98 -4.37 3.17
CA GLU A 316 -21.37 -3.24 4.01
C GLU A 316 -21.37 -1.97 3.18
N CYS A 317 -22.50 -1.31 3.08
CA CYS A 317 -22.66 -0.06 2.32
C CYS A 317 -22.77 1.19 3.21
N PHE A 318 -22.62 1.05 4.52
CA PHE A 318 -22.63 2.16 5.49
C PHE A 318 -23.88 3.05 5.40
N GLY A 319 -25.01 2.47 5.06
CA GLY A 319 -26.28 3.20 4.86
C GLY A 319 -26.31 4.10 3.62
N THR A 320 -25.33 3.98 2.71
CA THR A 320 -25.24 4.79 1.48
C THR A 320 -25.80 4.09 0.23
N ASN A 321 -26.29 2.87 0.38
CA ASN A 321 -26.84 2.06 -0.71
C ASN A 321 -28.16 2.63 -1.24
N ARG A 322 -28.34 2.59 -2.56
CA ARG A 322 -29.55 3.03 -3.28
C ARG A 322 -30.52 1.88 -3.57
N MET A 323 -30.11 0.66 -3.24
CA MET A 323 -30.91 -0.55 -3.33
C MET A 323 -30.57 -1.49 -2.17
N PRO A 324 -31.42 -2.44 -1.82
CA PRO A 324 -31.15 -3.40 -0.75
C PRO A 324 -29.88 -4.20 -1.01
N GLU A 325 -29.05 -4.40 0.01
CA GLU A 325 -27.74 -5.09 -0.10
C GLU A 325 -27.87 -6.52 -0.64
N HIS A 326 -28.96 -7.23 -0.34
CA HIS A 326 -29.19 -8.58 -0.89
C HIS A 326 -29.32 -8.59 -2.42
N ILE A 327 -29.80 -7.49 -3.04
CA ILE A 327 -29.85 -7.33 -4.50
C ILE A 327 -28.43 -7.10 -5.04
N ILE A 328 -27.62 -6.31 -4.35
CA ILE A 328 -26.20 -6.08 -4.72
C ILE A 328 -25.44 -7.41 -4.61
N ILE A 329 -25.61 -8.17 -3.51
CA ILE A 329 -24.98 -9.49 -3.34
C ILE A 329 -25.37 -10.45 -4.47
N LYS A 330 -26.65 -10.47 -4.87
CA LYS A 330 -27.08 -11.29 -5.99
C LYS A 330 -26.37 -10.88 -7.28
N ALA A 331 -26.32 -9.58 -7.58
CA ALA A 331 -25.65 -9.08 -8.78
C ALA A 331 -24.15 -9.42 -8.78
N ILE A 332 -23.49 -9.39 -7.62
CA ILE A 332 -22.09 -9.79 -7.47
C ILE A 332 -21.92 -11.27 -7.83
N LYS A 333 -22.72 -12.15 -7.23
CA LYS A 333 -22.64 -13.60 -7.49
C LYS A 333 -22.95 -13.98 -8.93
N ASP A 334 -23.79 -13.21 -9.61
CA ASP A 334 -24.17 -13.43 -11.01
C ASP A 334 -23.11 -12.96 -12.01
N ARG A 335 -22.18 -12.07 -11.60
CA ARG A 335 -21.26 -11.37 -12.49
C ARG A 335 -19.78 -11.66 -12.26
N PHE A 336 -19.39 -12.06 -11.07
CA PHE A 336 -18.00 -12.27 -10.70
C PHE A 336 -17.74 -13.72 -10.38
N ASP A 337 -16.71 -14.28 -10.98
CA ASP A 337 -16.14 -15.55 -10.56
C ASP A 337 -15.29 -15.30 -9.32
N LEU A 338 -15.64 -15.98 -8.22
CA LEU A 338 -14.97 -15.84 -6.94
C LEU A 338 -14.03 -17.03 -6.65
N THR A 339 -13.74 -17.85 -7.66
CA THR A 339 -12.73 -18.90 -7.52
C THR A 339 -11.32 -18.30 -7.50
N PRO A 340 -10.36 -18.90 -6.78
CA PRO A 340 -8.96 -18.47 -6.80
C PRO A 340 -8.28 -18.62 -8.17
N GLU A 341 -8.80 -19.52 -9.02
CA GLU A 341 -8.34 -19.77 -10.38
C GLU A 341 -8.86 -18.67 -11.33
#